data_38de981a4c05f9b840a612ac41fa87a7
#
_entry.id   38de981a4c05f9b840a612ac41fa87a7
#
_cell.length_a   1.000
_cell.length_b   1.000
_cell.length_c   1.000
_cell.angle_alpha   90.00
_cell.angle_beta   90.00
_cell.angle_gamma   90.00
#
_symmetry.space_group_name_H-M   'P 1'
#
loop_
_entity.id
_entity.type
_entity.pdbx_description
1 polymer ?
#
loop_
_entity_poly.entity_id
_entity_poly.type
_entity_poly.pdbx_seq_one_letter_code
_entity_poly.pdbx_strand_id
1 'polypeptide(L)'
;MKKLNLSEFIKGSVGKDNPLQPPKIIAEAGVNHEGSMDLAKLLVDQAAEGGADAIKFQTYKAETLASRDSPPYWDTTLMQETTDSQFKLFQKYDKFWKKEFETIKLHCDSVGIEFLSTPFDIESA
;
A
#
# COMPACT_ATOMS: atom_id res chain seq x y z
N MET A 1 10.96 3.79 -23.77
CA MET A 1 10.09 2.60 -23.81
C MET A 1 8.87 2.87 -22.90
N LYS A 2 7.67 2.80 -23.44
CA LYS A 2 6.46 3.02 -22.66
C LYS A 2 6.34 1.88 -21.63
N LYS A 3 6.40 2.18 -20.34
CA LYS A 3 6.12 1.17 -19.30
C LYS A 3 4.66 0.72 -19.48
N LEU A 4 4.44 -0.57 -19.69
CA LEU A 4 3.10 -1.15 -19.64
C LEU A 4 2.56 -0.97 -18.22
N ASN A 5 1.34 -0.46 -18.09
CA ASN A 5 0.68 -0.45 -16.80
C ASN A 5 0.34 -1.89 -16.36
N LEU A 6 0.04 -2.07 -15.09
CA LEU A 6 -0.19 -3.39 -14.51
C LEU A 6 -1.37 -4.13 -15.20
N SER A 7 -2.43 -3.41 -15.56
CA SER A 7 -3.59 -3.97 -16.26
C SER A 7 -3.24 -4.47 -17.66
N GLU A 8 -2.45 -3.71 -18.40
CA GLU A 8 -1.96 -4.11 -19.75
C GLU A 8 -1.03 -5.32 -19.63
N PHE A 9 -0.17 -5.36 -18.61
CA PHE A 9 0.71 -6.49 -18.35
C PHE A 9 -0.09 -7.77 -18.05
N ILE A 10 -1.07 -7.71 -17.15
CA ILE A 10 -1.90 -8.87 -16.79
C ILE A 10 -2.66 -9.40 -18.03
N LYS A 11 -3.24 -8.51 -18.84
CA LYS A 11 -3.93 -8.88 -20.07
C LYS A 11 -3.00 -9.51 -21.11
N GLY A 12 -1.76 -9.02 -21.23
CA GLY A 12 -0.75 -9.53 -22.14
C GLY A 12 -0.11 -10.84 -21.71
N SER A 13 -0.12 -11.16 -20.41
CA SER A 13 0.51 -12.35 -19.84
C SER A 13 -0.27 -13.64 -20.11
N VAL A 14 -1.50 -13.56 -20.60
CA VAL A 14 -2.38 -14.71 -20.87
C VAL A 14 -2.10 -15.36 -22.23
N GLY A 15 -1.26 -14.78 -23.08
CA GLY A 15 -0.84 -15.36 -24.36
C GLY A 15 0.29 -16.37 -24.18
N LYS A 16 0.09 -17.59 -24.70
CA LYS A 16 1.06 -18.71 -24.62
C LYS A 16 2.42 -18.45 -25.30
N ASP A 17 2.61 -17.31 -25.95
CA ASP A 17 3.71 -17.06 -26.90
C ASP A 17 4.73 -16.00 -26.46
N ASN A 18 4.70 -15.54 -25.19
CA ASN A 18 5.71 -14.61 -24.70
C ASN A 18 6.32 -15.04 -23.36
N PRO A 19 7.21 -16.07 -23.36
CA PRO A 19 7.75 -16.67 -22.13
C PRO A 19 8.81 -15.81 -21.40
N LEU A 20 9.17 -14.63 -21.93
CA LEU A 20 10.33 -13.87 -21.46
C LEU A 20 10.02 -12.45 -20.98
N GLN A 21 8.77 -12.15 -20.61
CA GLN A 21 8.50 -10.85 -19.96
C GLN A 21 9.05 -10.87 -18.53
N PRO A 22 9.85 -9.86 -18.13
CA PRO A 22 10.33 -9.76 -16.77
C PRO A 22 9.15 -9.60 -15.80
N PRO A 23 9.26 -10.14 -14.57
CA PRO A 23 8.21 -9.99 -13.57
C PRO A 23 7.98 -8.50 -13.25
N LYS A 24 6.75 -8.17 -12.89
CA LYS A 24 6.41 -6.86 -12.34
C LYS A 24 6.70 -6.85 -10.84
N ILE A 25 7.35 -5.79 -10.38
CA ILE A 25 7.71 -5.60 -8.98
C ILE A 25 6.76 -4.59 -8.34
N ILE A 26 6.04 -5.03 -7.32
CA ILE A 26 5.16 -4.19 -6.51
C ILE A 26 5.82 -4.01 -5.15
N ALA A 27 6.24 -2.78 -4.84
CA ALA A 27 6.76 -2.43 -3.53
C ALA A 27 5.59 -2.30 -2.54
N GLU A 28 5.67 -2.96 -1.39
CA GLU A 28 4.66 -2.87 -0.33
C GLU A 28 5.01 -1.74 0.63
N ALA A 29 4.27 -0.65 0.59
CA ALA A 29 4.33 0.42 1.56
C ALA A 29 3.42 0.19 2.77
N GLY A 30 2.28 -0.47 2.54
CA GLY A 30 1.31 -0.77 3.59
C GLY A 30 0.88 0.48 4.35
N VAL A 31 1.11 0.49 5.66
CA VAL A 31 0.90 1.63 6.55
C VAL A 31 2.20 2.23 7.11
N ASN A 32 3.33 1.92 6.51
CA ASN A 32 4.66 2.37 6.98
C ASN A 32 4.87 3.88 6.83
N HIS A 33 3.93 4.60 6.21
CA HIS A 33 3.89 6.06 6.22
C HIS A 33 3.54 6.65 7.59
N GLU A 34 3.02 5.85 8.53
CA GLU A 34 2.70 6.24 9.92
C GLU A 34 1.82 7.51 10.03
N GLY A 35 0.97 7.78 9.03
CA GLY A 35 0.14 8.97 8.96
C GLY A 35 0.88 10.25 8.53
N SER A 36 2.12 10.14 8.08
CA SER A 36 2.93 11.25 7.55
C SER A 36 2.90 11.26 6.02
N MET A 37 2.44 12.36 5.43
CA MET A 37 2.44 12.55 3.98
C MET A 37 3.86 12.63 3.41
N ASP A 38 4.78 13.25 4.13
CA ASP A 38 6.18 13.35 3.70
C ASP A 38 6.83 11.97 3.66
N LEU A 39 6.56 11.13 4.66
CA LEU A 39 7.05 9.77 4.69
C LEU A 39 6.40 8.91 3.58
N ALA A 40 5.11 9.09 3.32
CA ALA A 40 4.43 8.40 2.23
C ALA A 40 5.05 8.74 0.87
N LYS A 41 5.32 10.02 0.61
CA LYS A 41 6.01 10.46 -0.63
C LYS A 41 7.43 9.93 -0.72
N LEU A 42 8.16 9.91 0.39
CA LEU A 42 9.52 9.34 0.43
C LEU A 42 9.50 7.84 0.08
N LEU A 43 8.53 7.08 0.59
CA LEU A 43 8.36 5.66 0.23
C LEU A 43 8.10 5.48 -1.27
N VAL A 44 7.29 6.36 -1.86
CA VAL A 44 7.03 6.37 -3.32
C VAL A 44 8.31 6.65 -4.09
N ASP A 45 9.07 7.68 -3.70
CA ASP A 45 10.31 8.06 -4.37
C ASP A 45 11.34 6.92 -4.32
N GLN A 46 11.51 6.30 -3.15
CA GLN A 46 12.44 5.18 -2.97
C GLN A 46 12.02 3.93 -3.75
N ALA A 47 10.72 3.63 -3.82
CA ALA A 47 10.21 2.53 -4.62
C ALA A 47 10.45 2.77 -6.13
N ALA A 48 10.23 3.99 -6.61
CA ALA A 48 10.48 4.38 -7.99
C ALA A 48 11.97 4.34 -8.33
N GLU A 49 12.82 4.87 -7.45
CA GLU A 49 14.30 4.84 -7.60
C GLU A 49 14.83 3.41 -7.58
N GLY A 50 14.28 2.54 -6.74
CA GLY A 50 14.59 1.11 -6.68
C GLY A 50 14.10 0.30 -7.89
N GLY A 51 13.38 0.92 -8.82
CA GLY A 51 12.92 0.30 -10.06
C GLY A 51 11.63 -0.51 -9.93
N ALA A 52 10.86 -0.34 -8.86
CA ALA A 52 9.54 -0.95 -8.75
C ALA A 52 8.60 -0.43 -9.85
N ASP A 53 7.71 -1.30 -10.32
CA ASP A 53 6.68 -0.95 -11.30
C ASP A 53 5.47 -0.28 -10.63
N ALA A 54 5.16 -0.69 -9.41
CA ALA A 54 4.07 -0.15 -8.61
C ALA A 54 4.46 -0.07 -7.13
N ILE A 55 3.76 0.78 -6.40
CA ILE A 55 3.78 0.82 -4.93
C ILE A 55 2.37 0.58 -4.40
N LYS A 56 2.25 -0.26 -3.36
CA LYS A 56 0.96 -0.63 -2.80
C LYS A 56 0.82 -0.20 -1.34
N PHE A 57 -0.23 0.55 -1.08
CA PHE A 57 -0.68 0.96 0.24
C PHE A 57 -1.83 0.09 0.75
N GLN A 58 -2.34 0.40 1.93
CA GLN A 58 -3.53 -0.23 2.51
C GLN A 58 -4.55 0.86 2.83
N THR A 59 -5.82 0.62 2.49
CA THR A 59 -6.92 1.53 2.76
C THR A 59 -7.92 0.83 3.66
N TYR A 60 -8.14 1.36 4.87
CA TYR A 60 -9.10 0.85 5.81
C TYR A 60 -9.52 1.92 6.83
N LYS A 61 -10.61 1.61 7.53
CA LYS A 61 -10.99 2.25 8.79
C LYS A 61 -10.90 1.21 9.90
N ALA A 62 -10.33 1.58 11.05
CA ALA A 62 -10.15 0.65 12.15
C ALA A 62 -11.48 0.03 12.61
N GLU A 63 -12.57 0.80 12.56
CA GLU A 63 -13.92 0.39 12.94
C GLU A 63 -14.50 -0.72 12.04
N THR A 64 -14.06 -0.81 10.79
CA THR A 64 -14.52 -1.83 9.84
C THR A 64 -13.57 -3.02 9.76
N LEU A 65 -12.34 -2.89 10.29
CA LEU A 65 -11.30 -3.90 10.18
C LEU A 65 -11.17 -4.79 11.41
N ALA A 66 -11.36 -4.26 12.62
CA ALA A 66 -11.16 -5.00 13.86
C ALA A 66 -12.26 -4.71 14.91
N SER A 67 -12.57 -5.74 15.70
CA SER A 67 -13.37 -5.56 16.91
C SER A 67 -12.61 -4.70 17.92
N ARG A 68 -13.35 -3.87 18.69
CA ARG A 68 -12.76 -3.04 19.74
C ARG A 68 -12.07 -3.87 20.84
N ASP A 69 -12.55 -5.08 21.07
CA ASP A 69 -12.05 -6.00 22.09
C ASP A 69 -11.05 -7.02 21.51
N SER A 70 -10.58 -6.85 20.27
CA SER A 70 -9.65 -7.77 19.63
C SER A 70 -8.29 -7.78 20.36
N PRO A 71 -7.80 -8.96 20.82
CA PRO A 71 -6.51 -9.04 21.47
C PRO A 71 -5.36 -8.75 20.48
N PRO A 72 -4.17 -8.33 20.98
CA PRO A 72 -3.01 -8.21 20.12
C PRO A 72 -2.63 -9.58 19.52
N TYR A 73 -2.21 -9.60 18.26
CA TYR A 73 -1.67 -10.81 17.60
C TYR A 73 -0.14 -10.87 17.65
N TRP A 74 0.51 -9.85 18.20
CA TRP A 74 1.94 -9.77 18.40
C TRP A 74 2.31 -10.07 19.85
N ASP A 75 3.57 -10.43 20.07
CA ASP A 75 4.11 -10.58 21.40
C ASP A 75 4.43 -9.21 22.01
N THR A 76 3.64 -8.80 22.97
CA THR A 76 3.77 -7.49 23.64
C THR A 76 5.06 -7.35 24.48
N THR A 77 5.77 -8.46 24.72
CA THR A 77 7.04 -8.45 25.47
C THR A 77 8.25 -8.28 24.56
N LEU A 78 8.13 -8.63 23.28
CA LEU A 78 9.22 -8.63 22.31
C LEU A 78 9.16 -7.45 21.32
N MET A 79 7.98 -6.90 21.09
CA MET A 79 7.80 -5.78 20.15
C MET A 79 7.73 -4.44 20.90
N GLN A 80 8.30 -3.41 20.29
CA GLN A 80 8.21 -2.03 20.80
C GLN A 80 6.81 -1.40 20.61
N GLU A 81 5.82 -2.19 20.18
CA GLU A 81 4.46 -1.73 20.01
C GLU A 81 3.77 -1.58 21.38
N THR A 82 3.29 -0.39 21.65
CA THR A 82 2.70 -0.02 22.96
C THR A 82 1.18 -0.18 23.02
N THR A 83 0.53 -0.47 21.87
CA THR A 83 -0.93 -0.70 21.85
C THR A 83 -1.27 -2.09 22.41
N ASP A 84 -2.42 -2.20 23.06
CA ASP A 84 -2.87 -3.40 23.77
C ASP A 84 -3.95 -4.18 23.01
N SER A 85 -4.34 -3.73 21.81
CA SER A 85 -5.32 -4.41 20.97
C SER A 85 -5.08 -4.15 19.47
N GLN A 86 -5.58 -5.07 18.63
CA GLN A 86 -5.54 -4.88 17.18
C GLN A 86 -6.28 -3.61 16.76
N PHE A 87 -7.43 -3.33 17.37
CA PHE A 87 -8.20 -2.13 17.06
C PHE A 87 -7.40 -0.85 17.28
N LYS A 88 -6.73 -0.73 18.43
CA LYS A 88 -5.90 0.43 18.73
C LYS A 88 -4.69 0.55 17.79
N LEU A 89 -4.09 -0.57 17.41
CA LEU A 89 -3.01 -0.58 16.44
C LEU A 89 -3.50 -0.05 15.08
N PHE A 90 -4.61 -0.56 14.57
CA PHE A 90 -5.18 -0.10 13.30
C PHE A 90 -5.62 1.36 13.38
N GLN A 91 -6.21 1.80 14.49
CA GLN A 91 -6.59 3.19 14.71
C GLN A 91 -5.37 4.14 14.72
N LYS A 92 -4.24 3.69 15.23
CA LYS A 92 -2.98 4.44 15.24
C LYS A 92 -2.53 4.79 13.81
N TYR A 93 -2.72 3.88 12.86
CA TYR A 93 -2.29 4.03 11.47
C TYR A 93 -3.41 4.40 10.48
N ASP A 94 -4.65 4.48 10.92
CA ASP A 94 -5.82 4.92 10.18
C ASP A 94 -5.87 6.45 10.11
N LYS A 95 -4.93 7.06 9.39
CA LYS A 95 -4.80 8.52 9.29
C LYS A 95 -5.13 9.06 7.92
N PHE A 96 -5.02 8.22 6.89
CA PHE A 96 -5.23 8.61 5.51
C PHE A 96 -6.61 8.19 5.01
N TRP A 97 -7.20 9.05 4.18
CA TRP A 97 -8.44 8.80 3.49
C TRP A 97 -8.38 9.32 2.06
N LYS A 98 -9.51 9.56 1.42
CA LYS A 98 -9.61 9.91 -0.01
C LYS A 98 -8.63 10.99 -0.44
N LYS A 99 -8.61 12.12 0.27
CA LYS A 99 -7.75 13.27 -0.07
C LYS A 99 -6.25 12.94 0.01
N GLU A 100 -5.86 12.23 1.04
CA GLU A 100 -4.46 11.84 1.23
C GLU A 100 -4.04 10.84 0.15
N PHE A 101 -4.87 9.85 -0.17
CA PHE A 101 -4.59 8.87 -1.24
C PHE A 101 -4.60 9.50 -2.63
N GLU A 102 -5.48 10.48 -2.90
CA GLU A 102 -5.41 11.28 -4.14
C GLU A 102 -4.06 12.01 -4.25
N THR A 103 -3.58 12.60 -3.16
CA THR A 103 -2.27 13.28 -3.13
C THR A 103 -1.13 12.30 -3.41
N ILE A 104 -1.15 11.12 -2.81
CA ILE A 104 -0.14 10.07 -3.06
C ILE A 104 -0.21 9.60 -4.51
N LYS A 105 -1.42 9.38 -5.04
CA LYS A 105 -1.60 8.98 -6.44
C LYS A 105 -0.99 9.99 -7.42
N LEU A 106 -1.25 11.28 -7.21
CA LEU A 106 -0.65 12.35 -8.03
C LEU A 106 0.89 12.36 -7.93
N HIS A 107 1.42 12.11 -6.74
CA HIS A 107 2.86 12.00 -6.55
C HIS A 107 3.44 10.78 -7.30
N CYS A 108 2.78 9.62 -7.21
CA CYS A 108 3.16 8.43 -7.98
C CYS A 108 3.19 8.72 -9.49
N ASP A 109 2.17 9.40 -10.01
CA ASP A 109 2.11 9.79 -11.41
C ASP A 109 3.28 10.71 -11.81
N SER A 110 3.67 11.63 -10.94
CA SER A 110 4.77 12.56 -11.18
C SER A 110 6.14 11.89 -11.28
N VAL A 111 6.34 10.79 -10.55
CA VAL A 111 7.62 10.03 -10.56
C VAL A 111 7.57 8.79 -11.46
N GLY A 112 6.42 8.51 -12.06
CA GLY A 112 6.26 7.45 -13.05
C GLY A 112 6.14 6.03 -12.47
N ILE A 113 5.64 5.88 -11.23
CA ILE A 113 5.32 4.60 -10.60
C ILE A 113 3.80 4.42 -10.50
N GLU A 114 3.29 3.20 -10.61
CA GLU A 114 1.87 2.93 -10.50
C GLU A 114 1.42 2.89 -9.03
N PHE A 115 0.32 3.58 -8.71
CA PHE A 115 -0.30 3.56 -7.39
C PHE A 115 -1.26 2.38 -7.28
N LEU A 116 -1.14 1.62 -6.19
CA LEU A 116 -2.07 0.56 -5.82
C LEU A 116 -2.46 0.72 -4.34
N SER A 117 -3.64 0.25 -3.99
CA SER A 117 -4.05 0.07 -2.60
C SER A 117 -4.84 -1.22 -2.43
N THR A 118 -4.70 -1.85 -1.27
CA THR A 118 -5.57 -2.96 -0.86
C THR A 118 -6.71 -2.37 -0.03
N PRO A 119 -7.95 -2.37 -0.53
CA PRO A 119 -9.11 -2.01 0.27
C PRO A 119 -9.50 -3.19 1.17
N PHE A 120 -9.77 -2.92 2.43
CA PHE A 120 -10.16 -3.94 3.40
C PHE A 120 -11.67 -4.00 3.66
N ASP A 121 -12.42 -3.04 3.10
CA ASP A 121 -13.87 -2.98 3.16
C ASP A 121 -14.45 -2.32 1.90
N ILE A 122 -15.78 -2.37 1.76
CA ILE A 122 -16.47 -1.85 0.56
C ILE A 122 -16.33 -0.33 0.43
N GLU A 123 -16.30 0.40 1.56
CA GLU A 123 -16.16 1.86 1.54
C GLU A 123 -14.75 2.30 1.10
N SER A 124 -13.76 1.46 1.39
CA SER A 124 -12.36 1.69 1.01
C SER A 124 -12.06 1.37 -0.46
N ALA A 125 -12.94 0.62 -1.11
CA ALA A 125 -12.81 0.23 -2.51
C ALA A 125 -13.32 1.32 -3.45
#